data_d0452ebc401536724708b6f6bc4d9078
#
_entry.id   d0452ebc401536724708b6f6bc4d9078
#
_cell.length_a   1.000
_cell.length_b   1.000
_cell.length_c   1.000
_cell.angle_alpha   90.00
_cell.angle_beta   90.00
_cell.angle_gamma   90.00
#
_symmetry.space_group_name_H-M   'P 1'
#
loop_
_entity.id
_entity.type
_entity.pdbx_description
1 polymer ?
#
loop_
_entity_poly.entity_id
_entity_poly.type
_entity_poly.pdbx_seq_one_letter_code
_entity_poly.pdbx_strand_id
1 'polypeptide(L)' 'MCLSTVYKNTMAPEAVVMRKVMRIECKVGCVILTDLMERQVAIEGNLESANLVDGFVIVREAKN' A
#
# COMPACT_ATOMS: atom_id res chain seq x y z
N MET A 1 -1.23 -5.07 17.31
CA MET A 1 -1.44 -4.26 16.10
C MET A 1 -0.64 -4.84 14.94
N CYS A 2 -1.28 -4.99 13.80
CA CYS A 2 -0.62 -5.56 12.63
C CYS A 2 -0.16 -4.48 11.68
N LEU A 3 1.10 -4.58 11.28
CA LEU A 3 1.65 -3.71 10.27
C LEU A 3 1.68 -4.46 8.95
N SER A 4 1.30 -3.77 7.88
CA SER A 4 1.12 -4.41 6.59
C SER A 4 2.24 -4.07 5.63
N THR A 5 2.49 -4.98 4.69
CA THR A 5 3.37 -4.73 3.57
C THR A 5 2.51 -4.39 2.36
N VAL A 6 2.86 -3.32 1.67
CA VAL A 6 2.08 -2.86 0.52
C VAL A 6 2.84 -3.18 -0.76
N TYR A 7 2.14 -3.81 -1.69
CA TYR A 7 2.66 -4.20 -2.99
C TYR A 7 1.98 -3.39 -4.08
N LYS A 8 2.68 -3.15 -5.16
CA LYS A 8 2.14 -2.44 -6.31
C LYS A 8 1.82 -3.43 -7.43
N ASN A 9 0.57 -3.55 -7.76
CA ASN A 9 0.01 -4.36 -8.85
C ASN A 9 0.04 -5.86 -8.60
N THR A 10 1.12 -6.42 -8.09
CA THR A 10 1.24 -7.85 -7.89
C THR A 10 1.99 -8.14 -6.60
N MET A 11 1.66 -9.25 -5.97
CA MET A 11 2.28 -9.63 -4.73
C MET A 11 3.58 -10.39 -5.01
N ALA A 12 4.64 -9.63 -5.20
CA ALA A 12 5.96 -10.18 -5.48
C ALA A 12 7.01 -9.37 -4.73
N PRO A 13 8.16 -9.97 -4.39
CA PRO A 13 9.18 -9.25 -3.63
C PRO A 13 9.64 -7.96 -4.28
N GLU A 14 9.73 -7.96 -5.61
CA GLU A 14 10.18 -6.77 -6.34
C GLU A 14 9.11 -5.68 -6.43
N ALA A 15 7.87 -6.01 -6.05
CA ALA A 15 6.76 -5.06 -6.13
C ALA A 15 6.46 -4.39 -4.80
N VAL A 16 7.28 -4.61 -3.78
CA VAL A 16 7.06 -4.00 -2.48
C VAL A 16 7.28 -2.49 -2.57
N VAL A 17 6.28 -1.72 -2.14
CA VAL A 17 6.38 -0.27 -2.10
C VAL A 17 6.82 0.20 -0.73
N MET A 18 6.23 -0.38 0.32
CA MET A 18 6.51 0.05 1.68
C MET A 18 6.17 -1.08 2.63
N ARG A 19 7.00 -1.24 3.66
CA ARG A 19 6.77 -2.21 4.71
C ARG A 19 6.36 -1.51 6.00
N LYS A 20 5.77 -2.27 6.92
CA LYS A 20 5.37 -1.77 8.23
C LYS A 20 4.44 -0.57 8.11
N VAL A 21 3.49 -0.68 7.19
CA VAL A 21 2.53 0.38 6.95
C VAL A 21 1.47 0.36 8.04
N MET A 22 1.28 1.50 8.68
CA MET A 22 0.31 1.63 9.76
C MET A 22 -0.96 2.37 9.34
N ARG A 23 -0.91 3.11 8.23
CA ARG A 23 -2.06 3.88 7.79
C ARG A 23 -2.11 3.92 6.27
N ILE A 24 -3.31 3.78 5.75
CA ILE A 24 -3.56 3.90 4.32
C ILE A 24 -4.73 4.87 4.16
N GLU A 25 -4.50 5.93 3.39
CA GLU A 25 -5.56 6.88 3.07
C GLU A 25 -5.86 6.81 1.59
N CYS A 26 -7.12 6.54 1.27
CA CYS A 26 -7.55 6.45 -0.13
C CYS A 26 -8.19 7.77 -0.51
N LYS A 27 -7.62 8.42 -1.51
CA LYS A 27 -8.14 9.67 -2.03
C LYS A 27 -8.52 9.48 -3.48
N VAL A 28 -9.17 10.48 -4.05
CA VAL A 28 -9.53 10.39 -5.46
C VAL A 28 -8.25 10.34 -6.29
N GLY A 29 -8.06 9.20 -6.96
CA GLY A 29 -6.92 9.03 -7.85
C GLY A 29 -5.61 8.66 -7.20
N CYS A 30 -5.54 8.57 -5.87
CA CYS A 30 -4.28 8.18 -5.24
C CYS A 30 -4.49 7.51 -3.89
N VAL A 31 -3.44 6.84 -3.44
CA VAL A 31 -3.42 6.17 -2.15
C VAL A 31 -2.18 6.66 -1.42
N ILE A 32 -2.36 7.10 -0.18
CA ILE A 32 -1.24 7.59 0.63
C ILE A 32 -0.95 6.57 1.72
N LEU A 33 0.29 6.11 1.77
CA LEU A 33 0.75 5.11 2.73
C LEU A 33 1.63 5.78 3.77
N THR A 34 1.41 5.45 5.04
CA THR A 34 2.25 5.93 6.13
C THR A 34 2.80 4.73 6.89
N ASP A 35 4.11 4.67 7.07
CA ASP A 35 4.72 3.56 7.78
C ASP A 35 4.91 3.88 9.26
N LEU A 36 5.47 2.92 9.97
CA LEU A 36 5.65 3.04 11.42
C LEU A 36 6.55 4.22 11.80
N MET A 37 7.47 4.60 10.93
CA MET A 37 8.37 5.74 11.16
C MET A 37 7.76 7.05 10.66
N GLU A 38 6.48 7.03 10.29
CA GLU A 38 5.73 8.19 9.79
C GLU A 38 6.23 8.71 8.44
N ARG A 39 6.91 7.86 7.68
CA ARG A 39 7.26 8.20 6.31
C ARG A 39 6.06 7.97 5.42
N GLN A 40 5.87 8.81 4.43
CA GLN A 40 4.70 8.74 3.56
C GLN A 40 5.09 8.59 2.11
N VAL A 41 4.29 7.77 1.41
CA VAL A 41 4.44 7.59 -0.03
C VAL A 41 3.04 7.69 -0.63
N ALA A 42 2.92 8.45 -1.71
CA ALA A 42 1.68 8.55 -2.46
C ALA A 42 1.81 7.76 -3.76
N ILE A 43 0.82 6.92 -4.04
CA ILE A 43 0.79 6.13 -5.25
C ILE A 43 -0.44 6.56 -6.06
N GLU A 44 -0.23 6.92 -7.32
CA GLU A 44 -1.34 7.22 -8.20
C GLU A 44 -2.02 5.92 -8.57
N GLY A 45 -3.27 5.76 -8.16
CA GLY A 45 -4.00 4.53 -8.39
C GLY A 45 -5.06 4.32 -7.35
N ASN A 46 -5.43 3.07 -7.16
CA ASN A 46 -6.50 2.69 -6.25
C ASN A 46 -6.11 1.46 -5.44
N LEU A 47 -6.71 1.36 -4.26
CA LEU A 47 -6.56 0.18 -3.44
C LEU A 47 -7.25 -0.98 -4.14
N GLU A 48 -6.53 -2.07 -4.36
CA GLU A 48 -7.12 -3.24 -5.00
C GLU A 48 -7.61 -4.25 -3.98
N SER A 49 -6.78 -4.58 -3.01
CA SER A 49 -7.18 -5.53 -1.99
C SER A 49 -6.36 -5.33 -0.73
N ALA A 50 -6.91 -5.77 0.39
CA ALA A 50 -6.23 -5.70 1.67
C ALA A 50 -6.54 -6.99 2.42
N ASN A 51 -5.49 -7.67 2.89
CA ASN A 51 -5.63 -8.84 3.73
C ASN A 51 -5.02 -8.50 5.08
N LEU A 52 -5.87 -8.17 6.04
CA LEU A 52 -5.41 -7.69 7.33
C LEU A 52 -5.03 -8.81 8.28
N VAL A 53 -5.44 -10.04 7.96
CA VAL A 53 -5.02 -11.20 8.73
C VAL A 53 -3.59 -11.57 8.42
N ASP A 54 -3.25 -11.60 7.14
CA ASP A 54 -1.90 -11.95 6.69
C ASP A 54 -0.98 -10.75 6.61
N GLY A 55 -1.54 -9.55 6.65
CA GLY A 55 -0.74 -8.33 6.71
C GLY A 55 -0.20 -7.86 5.38
N PHE A 56 -0.96 -7.97 4.30
CA PHE A 56 -0.53 -7.42 3.03
C PHE A 56 -1.66 -6.67 2.33
N VAL A 57 -1.25 -5.73 1.51
CA VAL A 57 -2.17 -4.87 0.77
C VAL A 57 -1.64 -4.72 -0.64
N ILE A 58 -2.53 -4.72 -1.61
CA ILE A 58 -2.17 -4.53 -3.01
C ILE A 58 -2.83 -3.26 -3.53
N VAL A 59 -2.02 -2.37 -4.09
CA VAL A 59 -2.47 -1.14 -4.69
C VAL A 59 -2.28 -1.26 -6.20
N ARG A 60 -3.33 -0.96 -6.95
CA ARG A 60 -3.26 -0.97 -8.40
C ARG A 60 -2.82 0.40 -8.90
N GLU A 61 -1.65 0.47 -9.49
CA GLU A 61 -1.14 1.73 -10.00
C GLU A 61 -1.89 2.14 -11.26
N ALA A 62 -2.25 3.42 -11.34
CA ALA A 62 -2.90 3.95 -12.53
C ALA A 62 -1.89 3.99 -13.67
N LYS A 63 -2.35 3.56 -14.85
CA LYS A 63 -1.51 3.59 -16.04
C LYS A 63 -2.16 4.49 -17.08
N ASN A 64 -1.33 5.19 -17.78
CA ASN A 64 -1.78 6.05 -18.88
C ASN A 64 -1.64 5.33 -20.20
#